data_46930dd620e1042b4a00b83514e5e3ba
#
_entry.id   46930dd620e1042b4a00b83514e5e3ba
#
_cell.length_a   1.000
_cell.length_b   1.000
_cell.length_c   1.000
_cell.angle_alpha   90.00
_cell.angle_beta   90.00
_cell.angle_gamma   90.00
#
_symmetry.space_group_name_H-M   'P 1'
#
loop_
_entity.id
_entity.type
_entity.pdbx_description
1 polymer ?
#
loop_
_entity_poly.entity_id
_entity_poly.type
_entity_poly.pdbx_seq_one_letter_code
_entity_poly.pdbx_strand_id
1 'polypeptide(L)'
;EVIRPNIAGIMGAFGAALIAQEDAKENSTLMTLEELENFHYTTNLTRCGICTNRCLLTIHKFESGENFISGNRCDNPVAKMKKNQAPNMFEYKYNRLFSYTPLELSKATRGEIGIPRVLNFYDSYPFWFTLLTELGFRVVLSDDSSKKLYESGIDTITSDSICYPAKLVHGHIMNLISKVVNRIFYPCVIFEEKEDKKSENQG
;
A
#
# COMPACT_ATOMS: atom_id res chain seq x y z
N GLU A 1 -23.74 -29.40 24.37
CA GLU A 1 -24.92 -28.58 24.00
C GLU A 1 -24.41 -27.21 23.56
N VAL A 2 -24.86 -26.71 22.41
CA VAL A 2 -24.50 -25.36 21.90
C VAL A 2 -25.70 -24.47 22.12
N ILE A 3 -25.53 -23.43 22.93
CA ILE A 3 -26.59 -22.45 23.24
C ILE A 3 -26.32 -21.15 22.46
N ARG A 4 -27.28 -20.73 21.65
CA ARG A 4 -27.28 -19.43 21.00
C ARG A 4 -28.24 -18.49 21.72
N PRO A 5 -27.75 -17.42 22.37
CA PRO A 5 -28.62 -16.46 23.04
C PRO A 5 -29.45 -15.64 22.02
N ASN A 6 -30.61 -15.18 22.44
CA ASN A 6 -31.49 -14.33 21.60
C ASN A 6 -30.83 -13.04 21.14
N ILE A 7 -29.82 -12.55 21.90
CA ILE A 7 -29.06 -11.33 21.60
C ILE A 7 -27.79 -11.60 20.80
N ALA A 8 -27.68 -12.79 20.13
CA ALA A 8 -26.47 -13.21 19.42
C ALA A 8 -25.93 -12.14 18.45
N GLY A 9 -26.84 -11.37 17.79
CA GLY A 9 -26.44 -10.30 16.87
C GLY A 9 -25.79 -9.08 17.50
N ILE A 10 -25.95 -8.88 18.81
CA ILE A 10 -25.40 -7.74 19.55
C ILE A 10 -24.40 -8.15 20.65
N MET A 11 -23.98 -9.42 20.66
CA MET A 11 -23.06 -9.96 21.70
C MET A 11 -21.75 -9.18 21.79
N GLY A 12 -21.21 -8.70 20.63
CA GLY A 12 -20.02 -7.87 20.62
C GLY A 12 -20.22 -6.53 21.34
N ALA A 13 -21.35 -5.87 21.09
CA ALA A 13 -21.69 -4.62 21.77
C ALA A 13 -21.93 -4.85 23.26
N PHE A 14 -22.61 -5.94 23.63
CA PHE A 14 -22.84 -6.33 25.02
C PHE A 14 -21.50 -6.61 25.76
N GLY A 15 -20.59 -7.36 25.14
CA GLY A 15 -19.27 -7.61 25.68
C GLY A 15 -18.45 -6.34 25.86
N ALA A 16 -18.47 -5.43 24.89
CA ALA A 16 -17.82 -4.13 25.00
C ALA A 16 -18.39 -3.28 26.15
N ALA A 17 -19.71 -3.32 26.36
CA ALA A 17 -20.35 -2.63 27.48
C ALA A 17 -19.92 -3.19 28.84
N LEU A 18 -19.77 -4.52 28.98
CA LEU A 18 -19.27 -5.14 30.21
C LEU A 18 -17.83 -4.72 30.51
N ILE A 19 -16.95 -4.74 29.49
CA ILE A 19 -15.56 -4.29 29.64
C ILE A 19 -15.52 -2.80 30.04
N ALA A 20 -16.32 -1.97 29.38
CA ALA A 20 -16.41 -0.56 29.72
C ALA A 20 -16.92 -0.32 31.17
N GLN A 21 -17.81 -1.19 31.65
CA GLN A 21 -18.31 -1.14 33.03
C GLN A 21 -17.20 -1.49 34.04
N GLU A 22 -16.35 -2.48 33.75
CA GLU A 22 -15.20 -2.85 34.60
C GLU A 22 -14.16 -1.72 34.66
N ASP A 23 -13.94 -1.01 33.54
CA ASP A 23 -13.00 0.11 33.42
C ASP A 23 -13.62 1.48 33.74
N ALA A 24 -14.87 1.52 34.22
CA ALA A 24 -15.61 2.76 34.46
C ALA A 24 -14.87 3.71 35.38
N LYS A 25 -14.67 4.95 34.93
CA LYS A 25 -14.13 6.06 35.72
C LYS A 25 -15.28 6.82 36.38
N GLU A 26 -14.97 7.55 37.47
CA GLU A 26 -15.97 8.35 38.19
C GLU A 26 -16.68 9.39 37.30
N ASN A 27 -15.97 9.91 36.27
CA ASN A 27 -16.52 10.90 35.37
C ASN A 27 -16.59 10.34 33.95
N SER A 28 -17.77 10.43 33.32
CA SER A 28 -17.96 10.12 31.89
C SER A 28 -17.30 11.18 31.02
N THR A 29 -16.72 10.73 29.90
CA THR A 29 -16.25 11.61 28.81
C THR A 29 -17.30 11.82 27.73
N LEU A 30 -18.51 11.28 27.91
CA LEU A 30 -19.63 11.52 27.01
C LEU A 30 -20.13 12.95 27.15
N MET A 31 -20.53 13.53 26.03
CA MET A 31 -21.17 14.84 26.00
C MET A 31 -22.46 14.82 26.80
N THR A 32 -22.77 15.90 27.49
CA THR A 32 -24.04 16.11 28.15
C THR A 32 -25.16 16.30 27.10
N LEU A 33 -26.43 16.18 27.49
CA LEU A 33 -27.55 16.42 26.58
C LEU A 33 -27.53 17.85 26.03
N GLU A 34 -27.17 18.84 26.84
CA GLU A 34 -27.07 20.24 26.44
C GLU A 34 -25.94 20.46 25.39
N GLU A 35 -24.79 19.84 25.61
CA GLU A 35 -23.68 19.85 24.63
C GLU A 35 -24.09 19.15 23.32
N LEU A 36 -24.87 18.07 23.39
CA LEU A 36 -25.34 17.32 22.24
C LEU A 36 -26.36 18.10 21.41
N GLU A 37 -27.28 18.81 22.07
CA GLU A 37 -28.27 19.70 21.44
C GLU A 37 -27.62 20.87 20.71
N ASN A 38 -26.50 21.37 21.24
CA ASN A 38 -25.73 22.47 20.67
C ASN A 38 -24.56 22.01 19.78
N PHE A 39 -24.44 20.70 19.54
CA PHE A 39 -23.36 20.16 18.72
C PHE A 39 -23.63 20.34 17.22
N HIS A 40 -22.93 21.29 16.64
CA HIS A 40 -23.03 21.58 15.22
C HIS A 40 -21.72 21.28 14.49
N TYR A 41 -21.86 20.78 13.28
CA TYR A 41 -20.74 20.58 12.37
C TYR A 41 -21.16 20.80 10.93
N THR A 42 -20.21 21.13 10.07
CA THR A 42 -20.44 21.25 8.63
C THR A 42 -19.73 20.13 7.90
N THR A 43 -20.34 19.63 6.83
CA THR A 43 -19.79 18.56 6.03
C THR A 43 -19.43 19.06 4.64
N ASN A 44 -18.20 18.77 4.20
CA ASN A 44 -17.73 19.11 2.86
C ASN A 44 -17.23 17.85 2.15
N LEU A 45 -17.64 17.65 0.90
CA LEU A 45 -17.19 16.56 0.04
C LEU A 45 -16.12 17.07 -0.93
N THR A 46 -14.99 16.38 -0.98
CA THR A 46 -13.92 16.70 -1.92
C THR A 46 -13.20 15.45 -2.40
N ARG A 47 -12.46 15.57 -3.49
CA ARG A 47 -11.60 14.47 -3.96
C ARG A 47 -10.16 14.71 -3.53
N CYS A 48 -9.54 13.67 -2.97
CA CYS A 48 -8.13 13.67 -2.64
C CYS A 48 -7.28 13.86 -3.90
N GLY A 49 -6.36 14.83 -3.87
CA GLY A 49 -5.44 15.12 -4.97
C GLY A 49 -4.02 14.59 -4.78
N ILE A 50 -3.78 13.73 -3.75
CA ILE A 50 -2.43 13.31 -3.37
C ILE A 50 -1.91 12.20 -4.29
N CYS A 51 -2.79 11.30 -4.73
CA CYS A 51 -2.40 10.17 -5.59
C CYS A 51 -3.50 9.85 -6.63
N THR A 52 -3.22 8.89 -7.50
CA THR A 52 -4.13 8.48 -8.59
C THR A 52 -5.45 7.87 -8.13
N ASN A 53 -5.56 7.41 -6.88
CA ASN A 53 -6.82 6.86 -6.33
C ASN A 53 -7.93 7.89 -6.22
N ARG A 54 -7.60 9.19 -6.06
CA ARG A 54 -8.57 10.29 -6.00
C ARG A 54 -9.77 9.98 -5.12
N CYS A 55 -9.52 9.43 -3.91
CA CYS A 55 -10.57 9.05 -2.96
C CYS A 55 -11.57 10.19 -2.76
N LEU A 56 -12.85 9.87 -2.69
CA LEU A 56 -13.87 10.81 -2.26
C LEU A 56 -13.77 10.96 -0.74
N LEU A 57 -13.42 12.16 -0.29
CA LEU A 57 -13.26 12.49 1.12
C LEU A 57 -14.48 13.24 1.62
N THR A 58 -14.92 12.89 2.81
CA THR A 58 -15.88 13.63 3.60
C THR A 58 -15.15 14.32 4.73
N ILE A 59 -15.17 15.64 4.75
CA ILE A 59 -14.52 16.46 5.78
C ILE A 59 -15.61 17.04 6.68
N HIS A 60 -15.63 16.61 7.93
CA HIS A 60 -16.47 17.19 8.98
C HIS A 60 -15.68 18.25 9.71
N LYS A 61 -16.19 19.47 9.75
CA LYS A 61 -15.61 20.61 10.47
C LYS A 61 -16.47 20.88 11.69
N PHE A 62 -15.90 20.77 12.86
CA PHE A 62 -16.55 21.05 14.13
C PHE A 62 -16.32 22.52 14.54
N GLU A 63 -17.21 23.06 15.36
CA GLU A 63 -17.08 24.41 15.91
C GLU A 63 -15.83 24.60 16.77
N SER A 64 -15.32 23.52 17.36
CA SER A 64 -14.04 23.49 18.07
C SER A 64 -12.83 23.84 17.18
N GLY A 65 -13.02 23.92 15.85
CA GLY A 65 -11.95 24.10 14.87
C GLY A 65 -11.26 22.78 14.47
N GLU A 66 -11.65 21.66 15.05
CA GLU A 66 -11.16 20.34 14.67
C GLU A 66 -11.82 19.87 13.38
N ASN A 67 -11.09 19.04 12.64
CA ASN A 67 -11.62 18.42 11.43
C ASN A 67 -11.49 16.90 11.53
N PHE A 68 -12.54 16.20 11.09
CA PHE A 68 -12.51 14.76 10.92
C PHE A 68 -12.66 14.44 9.43
N ILE A 69 -11.76 13.60 8.91
CA ILE A 69 -11.74 13.18 7.51
C ILE A 69 -12.08 11.70 7.43
N SER A 70 -13.05 11.35 6.60
CA SER A 70 -13.44 9.98 6.29
C SER A 70 -13.45 9.72 4.78
N GLY A 71 -13.56 8.47 4.36
CA GLY A 71 -13.51 8.07 2.95
C GLY A 71 -12.08 7.93 2.39
N ASN A 72 -11.05 8.25 3.19
CA ASN A 72 -9.65 8.02 2.84
C ASN A 72 -9.31 6.52 2.89
N ARG A 73 -8.50 6.08 1.93
CA ARG A 73 -7.95 4.71 1.88
C ARG A 73 -6.54 4.61 2.46
N CYS A 74 -5.99 5.72 2.90
CA CYS A 74 -4.67 5.82 3.54
C CYS A 74 -4.65 7.06 4.44
N ASP A 75 -3.63 7.19 5.28
CA ASP A 75 -3.51 8.28 6.26
C ASP A 75 -3.00 9.61 5.66
N ASN A 76 -2.57 9.63 4.39
CA ASN A 76 -1.99 10.82 3.76
C ASN A 76 -2.85 12.10 3.86
N PRO A 77 -4.19 12.06 3.65
CA PRO A 77 -5.00 13.25 3.81
C PRO A 77 -5.03 13.80 5.24
N VAL A 78 -4.95 12.90 6.23
CA VAL A 78 -4.94 13.25 7.66
C VAL A 78 -3.55 13.66 8.12
N ALA A 79 -2.51 13.00 7.62
CA ALA A 79 -1.11 13.26 7.97
C ALA A 79 -0.63 14.66 7.56
N LYS A 80 -1.15 15.22 6.45
CA LYS A 80 -0.86 16.61 6.06
C LYS A 80 -1.29 17.65 7.10
N MET A 81 -2.22 17.30 7.98
CA MET A 81 -2.66 18.18 9.08
C MET A 81 -1.74 18.08 10.30
N LYS A 82 -0.88 17.07 10.39
CA LYS A 82 0.07 16.88 11.49
C LYS A 82 1.47 17.34 11.09
N LYS A 83 1.97 18.42 11.70
CA LYS A 83 3.28 19.03 11.39
C LYS A 83 4.52 18.22 11.78
N ASN A 84 4.39 17.18 12.58
CA ASN A 84 5.52 16.35 13.04
C ASN A 84 5.44 14.97 12.39
N GLN A 85 6.13 14.81 11.27
CA GLN A 85 6.26 13.50 10.63
C GLN A 85 7.65 12.92 10.93
N ALA A 86 7.67 11.76 11.57
CA ALA A 86 8.85 10.92 11.57
C ALA A 86 9.27 10.60 10.11
N PRO A 87 10.57 10.38 9.83
CA PRO A 87 11.02 9.98 8.51
C PRO A 87 10.26 8.75 8.00
N ASN A 88 9.80 8.80 6.75
CA ASN A 88 9.10 7.68 6.14
C ASN A 88 10.10 6.58 5.76
N MET A 89 10.28 5.60 6.62
CA MET A 89 11.23 4.51 6.40
C MET A 89 10.83 3.58 5.25
N PHE A 90 9.54 3.49 4.90
CA PHE A 90 9.10 2.75 3.71
C PHE A 90 9.58 3.41 2.42
N GLU A 91 9.48 4.73 2.33
CA GLU A 91 10.00 5.48 1.19
C GLU A 91 11.53 5.38 1.11
N TYR A 92 12.21 5.46 2.25
CA TYR A 92 13.65 5.26 2.32
C TYR A 92 14.04 3.85 1.83
N LYS A 93 13.38 2.78 2.34
CA LYS A 93 13.62 1.40 1.91
C LYS A 93 13.41 1.26 0.40
N TYR A 94 12.28 1.75 -0.11
CA TYR A 94 11.93 1.70 -1.53
C TYR A 94 13.01 2.35 -2.40
N ASN A 95 13.37 3.59 -2.08
CA ASN A 95 14.40 4.31 -2.81
C ASN A 95 15.76 3.60 -2.74
N ARG A 96 16.11 3.06 -1.58
CA ARG A 96 17.38 2.33 -1.39
C ARG A 96 17.44 1.04 -2.22
N LEU A 97 16.33 0.31 -2.33
CA LEU A 97 16.24 -0.92 -3.11
C LEU A 97 16.42 -0.69 -4.61
N PHE A 98 15.95 0.45 -5.14
CA PHE A 98 15.91 0.71 -6.59
C PHE A 98 16.89 1.79 -7.07
N SER A 99 17.77 2.31 -6.20
CA SER A 99 18.71 3.39 -6.53
C SER A 99 20.02 2.93 -7.21
N TYR A 100 19.96 1.88 -7.98
CA TYR A 100 21.14 1.38 -8.71
C TYR A 100 21.27 2.05 -10.07
N THR A 101 22.51 2.38 -10.47
CA THR A 101 22.81 2.99 -11.77
C THR A 101 23.08 1.89 -12.82
N PRO A 102 22.26 1.76 -13.86
CA PRO A 102 22.49 0.78 -14.92
C PRO A 102 23.81 1.04 -15.68
N LEU A 103 24.38 -0.02 -16.27
CA LEU A 103 25.52 0.11 -17.17
C LEU A 103 25.23 1.10 -18.31
N GLU A 104 26.24 1.82 -18.74
CA GLU A 104 26.18 2.55 -20.01
C GLU A 104 25.99 1.58 -21.17
N LEU A 105 25.28 2.00 -22.22
CA LEU A 105 25.03 1.15 -23.39
C LEU A 105 26.33 0.64 -24.01
N SER A 106 27.38 1.46 -24.02
CA SER A 106 28.70 1.10 -24.54
C SER A 106 29.40 -0.04 -23.78
N LYS A 107 29.05 -0.21 -22.48
CA LYS A 107 29.60 -1.25 -21.61
C LYS A 107 28.71 -2.49 -21.50
N ALA A 108 27.50 -2.40 -22.01
CA ALA A 108 26.51 -3.49 -21.98
C ALA A 108 26.77 -4.51 -23.10
N THR A 109 27.79 -5.35 -22.94
CA THR A 109 28.24 -6.32 -23.96
C THR A 109 27.15 -7.32 -24.36
N ARG A 110 26.17 -7.57 -23.50
CA ARG A 110 25.04 -8.47 -23.76
C ARG A 110 23.72 -7.73 -24.07
N GLY A 111 23.77 -6.40 -24.17
CA GLY A 111 22.62 -5.55 -24.43
C GLY A 111 21.73 -5.32 -23.20
N GLU A 112 20.48 -5.01 -23.42
CA GLU A 112 19.52 -4.66 -22.38
C GLU A 112 18.70 -5.85 -21.91
N ILE A 113 18.32 -5.84 -20.63
CA ILE A 113 17.41 -6.78 -20.01
C ILE A 113 16.47 -6.03 -19.05
N GLY A 114 15.17 -6.22 -19.23
CA GLY A 114 14.13 -5.60 -18.41
C GLY A 114 13.84 -6.40 -17.15
N ILE A 115 13.66 -5.71 -16.05
CA ILE A 115 13.14 -6.28 -14.79
C ILE A 115 11.83 -5.57 -14.44
N PRO A 116 10.70 -6.31 -14.34
CA PRO A 116 9.46 -5.73 -13.83
C PRO A 116 9.57 -5.50 -12.32
N ARG A 117 9.14 -4.35 -11.83
CA ARG A 117 9.20 -3.94 -10.43
C ARG A 117 8.00 -4.52 -9.66
N VAL A 118 7.98 -5.82 -9.45
CA VAL A 118 6.82 -6.56 -8.92
C VAL A 118 7.22 -7.70 -8.00
N LEU A 119 6.30 -8.07 -7.10
CA LEU A 119 6.37 -9.25 -6.24
C LEU A 119 7.76 -9.41 -5.57
N ASN A 120 8.37 -10.58 -5.68
CA ASN A 120 9.67 -10.91 -5.05
C ASN A 120 10.83 -10.01 -5.49
N PHE A 121 10.71 -9.31 -6.62
CA PHE A 121 11.73 -8.35 -7.03
C PHE A 121 11.91 -7.16 -6.07
N TYR A 122 10.93 -6.86 -5.23
CA TYR A 122 11.09 -5.78 -4.26
C TYR A 122 12.24 -6.05 -3.29
N ASP A 123 12.40 -7.27 -2.81
CA ASP A 123 13.47 -7.61 -1.87
C ASP A 123 14.72 -8.16 -2.57
N SER A 124 14.55 -8.90 -3.67
CA SER A 124 15.66 -9.54 -4.39
C SER A 124 16.30 -8.68 -5.48
N TYR A 125 15.77 -7.48 -5.78
CA TYR A 125 16.28 -6.63 -6.86
C TYR A 125 17.77 -6.30 -6.77
N PRO A 126 18.35 -5.95 -5.59
CA PRO A 126 19.79 -5.68 -5.48
C PRO A 126 20.65 -6.84 -5.95
N PHE A 127 20.25 -8.07 -5.61
CA PHE A 127 20.96 -9.29 -6.05
C PHE A 127 20.88 -9.45 -7.58
N TRP A 128 19.68 -9.40 -8.14
CA TRP A 128 19.49 -9.58 -9.59
C TRP A 128 20.12 -8.47 -10.41
N PHE A 129 20.02 -7.23 -9.94
CA PHE A 129 20.70 -6.09 -10.57
C PHE A 129 22.20 -6.31 -10.64
N THR A 130 22.84 -6.68 -9.53
CA THR A 130 24.28 -6.92 -9.46
C THR A 130 24.69 -8.08 -10.37
N LEU A 131 24.01 -9.22 -10.25
CA LEU A 131 24.30 -10.39 -11.07
C LEU A 131 24.22 -10.10 -12.58
N LEU A 132 23.12 -9.48 -13.03
CA LEU A 132 22.92 -9.18 -14.43
C LEU A 132 23.90 -8.13 -14.95
N THR A 133 24.25 -7.15 -14.12
CA THR A 133 25.25 -6.13 -14.42
C THR A 133 26.64 -6.76 -14.59
N GLU A 134 27.06 -7.64 -13.68
CA GLU A 134 28.35 -8.38 -13.77
C GLU A 134 28.37 -9.32 -14.98
N LEU A 135 27.23 -9.85 -15.39
CA LEU A 135 27.10 -10.62 -16.63
C LEU A 135 27.15 -9.76 -17.89
N GLY A 136 27.26 -8.44 -17.78
CA GLY A 136 27.35 -7.52 -18.91
C GLY A 136 26.04 -7.07 -19.52
N PHE A 137 24.92 -7.18 -18.76
CA PHE A 137 23.63 -6.61 -19.17
C PHE A 137 23.43 -5.20 -18.60
N ARG A 138 22.83 -4.33 -19.39
CA ARG A 138 22.22 -3.10 -18.89
C ARG A 138 20.81 -3.43 -18.38
N VAL A 139 20.60 -3.31 -17.08
CA VAL A 139 19.31 -3.54 -16.45
C VAL A 139 18.40 -2.34 -16.68
N VAL A 140 17.22 -2.60 -17.26
CA VAL A 140 16.15 -1.60 -17.44
C VAL A 140 15.00 -1.94 -16.51
N LEU A 141 14.74 -1.07 -15.56
CA LEU A 141 13.65 -1.24 -14.60
C LEU A 141 12.35 -0.66 -15.15
N SER A 142 11.23 -1.33 -14.90
CA SER A 142 9.90 -0.74 -15.19
C SER A 142 9.64 0.48 -14.29
N ASP A 143 8.72 1.35 -14.71
CA ASP A 143 8.31 2.52 -13.94
C ASP A 143 7.64 2.14 -12.62
N ASP A 144 7.38 3.11 -11.76
CA ASP A 144 6.65 2.90 -10.52
C ASP A 144 5.22 2.45 -10.78
N SER A 145 4.72 1.58 -9.90
CA SER A 145 3.34 1.12 -9.97
C SER A 145 2.37 2.31 -9.91
N SER A 146 1.45 2.34 -10.85
CA SER A 146 0.41 3.36 -10.92
C SER A 146 -0.87 2.77 -11.53
N LYS A 147 -1.99 3.47 -11.34
CA LYS A 147 -3.24 3.09 -11.99
C LYS A 147 -3.10 3.05 -13.51
N LYS A 148 -2.41 4.03 -14.10
CA LYS A 148 -2.15 4.09 -15.55
C LYS A 148 -1.34 2.88 -16.02
N LEU A 149 -0.31 2.48 -15.24
CA LEU A 149 0.50 1.31 -15.57
C LEU A 149 -0.34 0.03 -15.47
N TYR A 150 -1.18 -0.12 -14.45
CA TYR A 150 -2.13 -1.24 -14.35
C TYR A 150 -3.06 -1.30 -15.57
N GLU A 151 -3.68 -0.18 -15.92
CA GLU A 151 -4.61 -0.10 -17.06
C GLU A 151 -3.95 -0.47 -18.39
N SER A 152 -2.65 -0.19 -18.56
CA SER A 152 -1.92 -0.56 -19.78
C SER A 152 -1.74 -2.07 -19.98
N GLY A 153 -1.87 -2.86 -18.92
CA GLY A 153 -1.76 -4.32 -18.98
C GLY A 153 -3.08 -5.07 -18.83
N ILE A 154 -4.20 -4.37 -18.62
CA ILE A 154 -5.47 -4.98 -18.22
C ILE A 154 -5.98 -6.03 -19.21
N ASP A 155 -5.83 -5.78 -20.51
CA ASP A 155 -6.31 -6.67 -21.58
C ASP A 155 -5.51 -7.99 -21.66
N THR A 156 -4.35 -8.06 -21.01
CA THR A 156 -3.51 -9.26 -20.97
C THR A 156 -3.74 -10.12 -19.73
N ILE A 157 -4.58 -9.67 -18.80
CA ILE A 157 -4.90 -10.40 -17.57
C ILE A 157 -5.88 -11.53 -17.91
N THR A 158 -5.43 -12.77 -17.69
CA THR A 158 -6.18 -13.97 -18.08
C THR A 158 -7.26 -14.41 -17.08
N SER A 159 -7.22 -13.89 -15.85
CA SER A 159 -8.16 -14.28 -14.79
C SER A 159 -8.46 -13.14 -13.84
N ASP A 160 -9.75 -12.98 -13.53
CA ASP A 160 -10.18 -12.00 -12.53
C ASP A 160 -9.89 -12.44 -11.08
N SER A 161 -9.62 -13.72 -10.86
CA SER A 161 -9.41 -14.29 -9.52
C SER A 161 -8.00 -14.07 -8.96
N ILE A 162 -7.03 -13.66 -9.78
CA ILE A 162 -5.67 -13.39 -9.29
C ILE A 162 -5.64 -12.08 -8.46
N CYS A 163 -4.76 -12.03 -7.46
CA CYS A 163 -4.62 -10.87 -6.58
C CYS A 163 -4.13 -9.62 -7.34
N TYR A 164 -4.43 -8.45 -6.83
CA TYR A 164 -4.07 -7.18 -7.48
C TYR A 164 -2.55 -7.03 -7.71
N PRO A 165 -1.66 -7.36 -6.77
CA PRO A 165 -0.22 -7.33 -7.02
C PRO A 165 0.22 -8.20 -8.20
N ALA A 166 -0.37 -9.38 -8.38
CA ALA A 166 -0.09 -10.23 -9.54
C ALA A 166 -0.65 -9.64 -10.84
N LYS A 167 -1.80 -8.97 -10.80
CA LYS A 167 -2.33 -8.22 -11.96
C LYS A 167 -1.41 -7.10 -12.41
N LEU A 168 -0.73 -6.42 -11.46
CA LEU A 168 0.25 -5.37 -11.77
C LEU A 168 1.42 -5.86 -12.61
N VAL A 169 1.80 -7.14 -12.53
CA VAL A 169 2.86 -7.74 -13.35
C VAL A 169 2.63 -7.47 -14.83
N HIS A 170 1.39 -7.63 -15.30
CA HIS A 170 1.01 -7.40 -16.69
C HIS A 170 1.31 -5.96 -17.13
N GLY A 171 0.92 -4.98 -16.33
CA GLY A 171 1.22 -3.57 -16.58
C GLY A 171 2.72 -3.27 -16.63
N HIS A 172 3.50 -3.84 -15.69
CA HIS A 172 4.96 -3.66 -15.68
C HIS A 172 5.64 -4.30 -16.90
N ILE A 173 5.16 -5.47 -17.35
CA ILE A 173 5.68 -6.10 -18.58
C ILE A 173 5.34 -5.23 -19.80
N MET A 174 4.10 -4.74 -19.92
CA MET A 174 3.71 -3.83 -21.00
C MET A 174 4.52 -2.54 -21.01
N ASN A 175 4.85 -2.00 -19.82
CA ASN A 175 5.73 -0.84 -19.68
C ASN A 175 7.14 -1.13 -20.22
N LEU A 176 7.72 -2.29 -19.91
CA LEU A 176 9.03 -2.67 -20.44
C LEU A 176 8.99 -2.89 -21.97
N ILE A 177 7.92 -3.46 -22.50
CA ILE A 177 7.72 -3.60 -23.94
C ILE A 177 7.65 -2.21 -24.60
N SER A 178 6.95 -1.26 -24.01
CA SER A 178 6.86 0.12 -24.51
C SER A 178 8.22 0.85 -24.50
N LYS A 179 9.14 0.45 -23.62
CA LYS A 179 10.54 0.90 -23.59
C LYS A 179 11.43 0.21 -24.61
N VAL A 180 10.85 -0.64 -25.48
CA VAL A 180 11.54 -1.38 -26.54
C VAL A 180 12.62 -2.33 -25.99
N VAL A 181 12.39 -2.88 -24.78
CA VAL A 181 13.27 -3.88 -24.18
C VAL A 181 12.95 -5.26 -24.77
N ASN A 182 13.92 -5.87 -25.44
CA ASN A 182 13.74 -7.14 -26.16
C ASN A 182 13.80 -8.39 -25.28
N ARG A 183 14.29 -8.26 -24.05
CA ARG A 183 14.43 -9.37 -23.11
C ARG A 183 13.92 -8.94 -21.75
N ILE A 184 13.05 -9.74 -21.17
CA ILE A 184 12.52 -9.49 -19.83
C ILE A 184 12.90 -10.67 -18.95
N PHE A 185 13.51 -10.38 -17.81
CA PHE A 185 13.83 -11.35 -16.78
C PHE A 185 12.75 -11.29 -15.71
N TYR A 186 11.99 -12.36 -15.60
CA TYR A 186 10.91 -12.51 -14.62
C TYR A 186 10.88 -13.96 -14.13
N PRO A 187 11.71 -14.34 -13.14
CA PRO A 187 11.71 -15.68 -12.56
C PRO A 187 10.46 -15.90 -11.70
N CYS A 188 9.85 -17.07 -11.84
CA CYS A 188 8.85 -17.53 -10.91
C CYS A 188 9.55 -18.16 -9.70
N VAL A 189 9.46 -17.52 -8.55
CA VAL A 189 9.99 -18.04 -7.29
C VAL A 189 8.89 -18.83 -6.60
N ILE A 190 9.06 -20.15 -6.54
CA ILE A 190 8.07 -21.07 -5.94
C ILE A 190 8.31 -21.21 -4.45
N PHE A 191 9.56 -21.08 -4.01
CA PHE A 191 9.97 -21.25 -2.63
C PHE A 191 11.17 -20.39 -2.32
N GLU A 192 11.15 -19.71 -1.18
CA GLU A 192 12.29 -18.99 -0.60
C GLU A 192 12.63 -19.60 0.76
N GLU A 193 13.92 -19.81 1.01
CA GLU A 193 14.37 -20.22 2.32
C GLU A 193 14.26 -19.06 3.31
N LYS A 194 13.83 -19.37 4.52
CA LYS A 194 13.75 -18.43 5.61
C LYS A 194 15.16 -18.01 6.04
N GLU A 195 15.54 -16.76 5.79
CA GLU A 195 16.86 -16.22 6.13
C GLU A 195 17.11 -16.23 7.64
N ASP A 196 16.12 -15.85 8.43
CA ASP A 196 16.17 -15.94 9.89
C ASP A 196 15.20 -17.01 10.38
N LYS A 197 15.74 -18.17 10.83
CA LYS A 197 14.97 -19.29 11.37
C LYS A 197 14.15 -18.93 12.61
N LYS A 198 14.47 -17.82 13.29
CA LYS A 198 13.77 -17.33 14.50
C LYS A 198 12.68 -16.30 14.18
N SER A 199 12.63 -15.79 12.96
CA SER A 199 11.57 -14.86 12.55
C SER A 199 10.23 -15.57 12.45
N GLU A 200 9.18 -14.98 12.98
CA GLU A 200 7.80 -15.50 12.85
C GLU A 200 7.19 -15.14 11.49
N ASN A 201 7.78 -14.19 10.74
CA ASN A 201 7.33 -13.85 9.40
C ASN A 201 7.72 -14.97 8.42
N GLN A 202 6.73 -15.57 7.82
CA GLN A 202 6.93 -16.40 6.63
C GLN A 202 7.05 -15.46 5.43
N GLY A 203 8.17 -15.53 4.72
CA GLY A 203 8.40 -14.81 3.48
C GLY A 203 7.40 -15.21 2.40
#